data_4c3a19e606d43cd5f7c1dbd36cbf93e6
#
_entry.id   4c3a19e606d43cd5f7c1dbd36cbf93e6
#
_cell.length_a   1.000
_cell.length_b   1.000
_cell.length_c   1.000
_cell.angle_alpha   90.00
_cell.angle_beta   90.00
_cell.angle_gamma   90.00
#
_symmetry.space_group_name_H-M   'P 1'
#
loop_
_entity.id
_entity.type
_entity.pdbx_description
1 polymer ?
#
loop_
_entity_poly.entity_id
_entity_poly.type
_entity_poly.pdbx_seq_one_letter_code
_entity_poly.pdbx_strand_id
1 'polypeptide(L)'
;DRTCAIILEPIQGEGGIHPATQEFMEAVRKLCDEKDILLIFDEVQCGMGRSGSMFAWQGYGVKPDILAMAKGIGSGIPVGAFAVTKKVAENSLKPGDHGATYGGNPLACKAVKTVLDIFEEEDILGHVKEITPYLEAKLDSLTEELDCVLERRGKGLIQGIVLKQPVAEVCTKAMEEGLLVIQAQGNVLRLVPPLIVEKEHVDEMIEKLKKALR
;
A
#
# COMPACT_ATOMS: atom_id res chain seq x y z
N ASP A 1 31.14 3.66 -1.61
CA ASP A 1 31.70 5.03 -1.79
C ASP A 1 30.92 5.88 -2.81
N ARG A 2 29.88 5.33 -3.49
CA ARG A 2 29.08 6.05 -4.49
C ARG A 2 27.57 5.96 -4.24
N THR A 3 27.12 5.21 -3.24
CA THR A 3 25.71 5.09 -2.85
C THR A 3 25.35 6.25 -1.94
N CYS A 4 24.30 7.00 -2.27
CA CYS A 4 23.83 8.13 -1.46
C CYS A 4 22.47 7.85 -0.78
N ALA A 5 21.74 6.84 -1.23
CA ALA A 5 20.44 6.50 -0.67
C ALA A 5 20.05 5.05 -0.98
N ILE A 6 19.14 4.53 -0.17
CA ILE A 6 18.36 3.31 -0.42
C ILE A 6 16.89 3.73 -0.58
N ILE A 7 16.24 3.32 -1.67
CA ILE A 7 14.82 3.51 -1.88
C ILE A 7 14.12 2.16 -1.93
N LEU A 8 13.00 2.02 -1.21
CA LEU A 8 12.19 0.79 -1.21
C LEU A 8 10.74 1.07 -0.86
N GLU A 9 9.84 0.17 -1.28
CA GLU A 9 8.47 0.11 -0.78
C GLU A 9 8.46 -0.72 0.53
N PRO A 10 7.88 -0.22 1.65
CA PRO A 10 7.70 -1.02 2.86
C PRO A 10 6.83 -2.27 2.64
N ILE A 11 5.90 -2.18 1.69
CA ILE A 11 5.13 -3.30 1.14
C ILE A 11 5.16 -3.13 -0.37
N GLN A 12 5.83 -4.05 -1.06
CA GLN A 12 5.84 -4.03 -2.52
C GLN A 12 4.43 -4.25 -3.06
N GLY A 13 3.91 -3.30 -3.82
CA GLY A 13 2.58 -3.39 -4.41
C GLY A 13 2.60 -4.16 -5.73
N GLU A 14 3.12 -3.54 -6.78
CA GLU A 14 3.24 -4.16 -8.11
C GLU A 14 4.17 -5.36 -8.11
N GLY A 15 5.18 -5.38 -7.25
CA GLY A 15 6.18 -6.44 -7.12
C GLY A 15 5.65 -7.75 -6.54
N GLY A 16 4.35 -7.90 -6.25
CA GLY A 16 3.75 -9.18 -5.85
C GLY A 16 3.29 -9.24 -4.39
N ILE A 17 2.97 -8.11 -3.79
CA ILE A 17 2.49 -7.97 -2.41
C ILE A 17 3.45 -8.61 -1.41
N HIS A 18 4.63 -8.03 -1.29
CA HIS A 18 5.65 -8.46 -0.35
C HIS A 18 5.84 -7.45 0.78
N PRO A 19 5.21 -7.64 1.96
CA PRO A 19 5.55 -6.87 3.15
C PRO A 19 7.01 -7.15 3.55
N ALA A 20 7.76 -6.11 3.85
CA ALA A 20 9.08 -6.27 4.45
C ALA A 20 8.95 -6.89 5.85
N THR A 21 9.97 -7.62 6.31
CA THR A 21 10.02 -8.05 7.71
C THR A 21 10.48 -6.91 8.61
N GLN A 22 10.14 -6.97 9.89
CA GLN A 22 10.56 -5.98 10.89
C GLN A 22 12.10 -5.90 10.95
N GLU A 23 12.75 -7.05 10.98
CA GLU A 23 14.21 -7.16 11.06
C GLU A 23 14.90 -6.53 9.85
N PHE A 24 14.33 -6.73 8.63
CA PHE A 24 14.86 -6.11 7.42
C PHE A 24 14.75 -4.59 7.48
N MET A 25 13.60 -4.06 7.90
CA MET A 25 13.38 -2.62 8.00
C MET A 25 14.34 -1.95 9.00
N GLU A 26 14.51 -2.57 10.17
CA GLU A 26 15.47 -2.11 11.19
C GLU A 26 16.92 -2.19 10.70
N ALA A 27 17.28 -3.28 10.03
CA ALA A 27 18.64 -3.46 9.48
C ALA A 27 18.95 -2.43 8.39
N VAL A 28 18.00 -2.13 7.50
CA VAL A 28 18.18 -1.10 6.46
C VAL A 28 18.34 0.28 7.10
N ARG A 29 17.51 0.63 8.11
CA ARG A 29 17.65 1.92 8.80
C ARG A 29 19.03 2.03 9.47
N LYS A 30 19.42 1.00 10.20
CA LYS A 30 20.74 0.95 10.86
C LYS A 30 21.89 1.10 9.83
N LEU A 31 21.80 0.38 8.72
CA LEU A 31 22.81 0.50 7.65
C LEU A 31 22.88 1.92 7.08
N CYS A 32 21.73 2.56 6.86
CA CYS A 32 21.69 3.94 6.36
C CYS A 32 22.34 4.91 7.36
N ASP A 33 22.07 4.74 8.65
CA ASP A 33 22.65 5.57 9.71
C ASP A 33 24.18 5.37 9.81
N GLU A 34 24.65 4.11 9.78
CA GLU A 34 26.07 3.78 9.85
C GLU A 34 26.89 4.28 8.64
N LYS A 35 26.26 4.33 7.47
CA LYS A 35 26.89 4.76 6.21
C LYS A 35 26.65 6.23 5.86
N ASP A 36 25.88 6.95 6.67
CA ASP A 36 25.43 8.33 6.42
C ASP A 36 24.81 8.48 5.02
N ILE A 37 23.91 7.53 4.67
CA ILE A 37 23.11 7.56 3.44
C ILE A 37 21.62 7.68 3.76
N LEU A 38 20.82 8.16 2.81
CA LEU A 38 19.41 8.42 3.02
C LEU A 38 18.57 7.14 2.87
N LEU A 39 17.56 7.00 3.71
CA LEU A 39 16.49 6.01 3.56
C LEU A 39 15.25 6.68 2.97
N ILE A 40 14.79 6.18 1.82
CA ILE A 40 13.62 6.69 1.11
C ILE A 40 12.56 5.61 1.08
N PHE A 41 11.35 5.93 1.57
CA PHE A 41 10.21 5.03 1.42
C PHE A 41 9.27 5.51 0.32
N ASP A 42 9.01 4.61 -0.63
CA ASP A 42 7.92 4.75 -1.57
C ASP A 42 6.63 4.20 -0.94
N GLU A 43 5.80 5.10 -0.45
CA GLU A 43 4.49 4.76 0.11
C GLU A 43 3.33 5.20 -0.80
N VAL A 44 3.62 5.33 -2.08
CA VAL A 44 2.62 5.66 -3.10
C VAL A 44 1.47 4.66 -3.13
N GLN A 45 1.73 3.38 -2.88
CA GLN A 45 0.69 2.35 -2.85
C GLN A 45 0.33 1.88 -1.42
N CYS A 46 1.30 1.65 -0.57
CA CYS A 46 1.07 1.09 0.76
C CYS A 46 0.75 2.11 1.85
N GLY A 47 0.88 3.41 1.56
CA GLY A 47 0.50 4.50 2.46
C GLY A 47 -1.00 4.79 2.50
N MET A 48 -1.36 5.92 3.08
CA MET A 48 -2.73 6.42 3.20
C MET A 48 -3.70 5.37 3.78
N GLY A 49 -3.39 4.86 4.96
CA GLY A 49 -4.24 3.94 5.71
C GLY A 49 -4.20 2.49 5.24
N ARG A 50 -3.71 2.21 4.02
CA ARG A 50 -3.78 0.91 3.36
C ARG A 50 -3.19 -0.24 4.19
N SER A 51 -2.09 0.00 4.89
CA SER A 51 -1.40 -0.98 5.74
C SER A 51 -1.91 -1.07 7.19
N GLY A 52 -2.97 -0.32 7.53
CA GLY A 52 -3.48 -0.21 8.90
C GLY A 52 -2.87 0.93 9.73
N SER A 53 -1.94 1.69 9.15
CA SER A 53 -1.41 2.95 9.69
C SER A 53 -1.50 4.02 8.61
N MET A 54 -1.51 5.33 8.96
CA MET A 54 -1.55 6.40 7.95
C MET A 54 -0.46 6.19 6.90
N PHE A 55 0.76 5.87 7.35
CA PHE A 55 1.86 5.41 6.52
C PHE A 55 2.46 4.13 7.09
N ALA A 56 2.90 3.22 6.21
CA ALA A 56 3.41 1.91 6.59
C ALA A 56 4.63 1.99 7.52
N TRP A 57 5.50 3.00 7.35
CA TRP A 57 6.66 3.22 8.22
C TRP A 57 6.29 3.33 9.71
N GLN A 58 5.11 3.88 10.02
CA GLN A 58 4.63 4.00 11.40
C GLN A 58 4.36 2.63 12.04
N GLY A 59 3.82 1.70 11.24
CA GLY A 59 3.59 0.32 11.68
C GLY A 59 4.88 -0.48 11.91
N TYR A 60 5.98 -0.12 11.23
CA TYR A 60 7.31 -0.68 11.46
C TYR A 60 8.11 0.07 12.54
N GLY A 61 7.70 1.27 12.93
CA GLY A 61 8.49 2.13 13.82
C GLY A 61 9.82 2.61 13.21
N VAL A 62 9.97 2.49 11.88
CA VAL A 62 11.20 2.81 11.15
C VAL A 62 10.99 4.05 10.30
N LYS A 63 11.47 5.19 10.76
CA LYS A 63 11.26 6.47 10.10
C LYS A 63 12.23 6.67 8.92
N PRO A 64 11.72 6.94 7.70
CA PRO A 64 12.55 7.29 6.55
C PRO A 64 13.06 8.73 6.64
N ASP A 65 14.09 9.05 5.85
CA ASP A 65 14.56 10.42 5.64
C ASP A 65 13.69 11.17 4.61
N ILE A 66 13.18 10.41 3.63
CA ILE A 66 12.27 10.91 2.57
C ILE A 66 11.11 9.93 2.44
N LEU A 67 9.90 10.45 2.35
CA LEU A 67 8.67 9.70 2.13
C LEU A 67 8.00 10.19 0.86
N ALA A 68 7.79 9.32 -0.13
CA ALA A 68 7.01 9.61 -1.32
C ALA A 68 5.57 9.12 -1.16
N MET A 69 4.59 9.92 -1.60
CA MET A 69 3.17 9.62 -1.50
C MET A 69 2.39 10.15 -2.70
N ALA A 70 1.38 9.39 -3.13
CA ALA A 70 0.46 9.76 -4.21
C ALA A 70 -0.84 8.95 -4.08
N LYS A 71 -1.51 8.66 -5.18
CA LYS A 71 -2.73 7.81 -5.28
C LYS A 71 -3.77 8.17 -4.21
N GLY A 72 -3.84 7.43 -3.12
CA GLY A 72 -4.80 7.60 -2.04
C GLY A 72 -4.83 9.00 -1.42
N ILE A 73 -3.71 9.74 -1.44
CA ILE A 73 -3.67 11.09 -0.88
C ILE A 73 -4.61 12.07 -1.60
N GLY A 74 -4.85 11.83 -2.90
CA GLY A 74 -5.76 12.66 -3.70
C GLY A 74 -7.13 12.06 -3.95
N SER A 75 -7.34 10.79 -3.56
CA SER A 75 -8.59 10.03 -3.77
C SER A 75 -9.19 10.19 -5.17
N GLY A 76 -8.35 9.99 -6.20
CA GLY A 76 -8.74 10.10 -7.61
C GLY A 76 -8.31 11.41 -8.30
N ILE A 77 -7.97 12.45 -7.55
CA ILE A 77 -7.35 13.65 -8.13
C ILE A 77 -5.84 13.39 -8.34
N PRO A 78 -5.30 13.65 -9.55
CA PRO A 78 -3.88 13.48 -9.81
C PRO A 78 -3.04 14.42 -8.95
N VAL A 79 -2.38 13.87 -7.95
CA VAL A 79 -1.49 14.60 -7.04
C VAL A 79 -0.44 13.65 -6.48
N GLY A 80 0.76 14.15 -6.29
CA GLY A 80 1.82 13.51 -5.53
C GLY A 80 2.43 14.50 -4.55
N ALA A 81 3.00 13.99 -3.50
CA ALA A 81 3.72 14.76 -2.51
C ALA A 81 4.92 13.96 -2.00
N PHE A 82 5.85 14.64 -1.40
CA PHE A 82 6.91 14.02 -0.63
C PHE A 82 7.13 14.80 0.66
N ALA A 83 7.54 14.10 1.69
CA ALA A 83 7.94 14.69 2.96
C ALA A 83 9.40 14.35 3.24
N VAL A 84 10.12 15.26 3.87
CA VAL A 84 11.53 15.08 4.20
C VAL A 84 11.79 15.43 5.66
N THR A 85 12.82 14.80 6.24
CA THR A 85 13.30 15.20 7.57
C THR A 85 13.91 16.61 7.53
N LYS A 86 13.98 17.24 8.69
CA LYS A 86 14.64 18.56 8.81
C LYS A 86 16.08 18.54 8.30
N LYS A 87 16.84 17.48 8.61
CA LYS A 87 18.24 17.27 8.12
C LYS A 87 18.29 17.36 6.59
N VAL A 88 17.36 16.69 5.89
CA VAL A 88 17.31 16.71 4.42
C VAL A 88 16.91 18.07 3.92
N ALA A 89 15.86 18.68 4.47
CA ALA A 89 15.35 19.99 4.03
C ALA A 89 16.43 21.10 4.11
N GLU A 90 17.17 21.13 5.20
CA GLU A 90 18.20 22.15 5.43
C GLU A 90 19.43 21.99 4.52
N ASN A 91 19.67 20.80 3.98
CA ASN A 91 20.88 20.48 3.22
C ASN A 91 20.65 20.20 1.73
N SER A 92 19.41 20.19 1.25
CA SER A 92 19.11 19.80 -0.13
C SER A 92 18.33 20.82 -0.94
N LEU A 93 17.16 21.26 -0.47
CA LEU A 93 16.25 22.08 -1.26
C LEU A 93 16.48 23.59 -1.04
N LYS A 94 16.71 24.32 -2.12
CA LYS A 94 16.77 25.78 -2.14
C LYS A 94 15.61 26.33 -2.99
N PRO A 95 15.22 27.60 -2.81
CA PRO A 95 14.27 28.23 -3.68
C PRO A 95 14.67 28.10 -5.16
N GLY A 96 13.80 27.53 -5.98
CA GLY A 96 14.03 27.28 -7.40
C GLY A 96 14.48 25.86 -7.77
N ASP A 97 14.89 25.03 -6.82
CA ASP A 97 15.37 23.67 -7.11
C ASP A 97 14.24 22.69 -7.45
N HIS A 98 13.04 22.96 -6.97
CA HIS A 98 11.88 22.08 -7.19
C HIS A 98 10.65 22.91 -7.57
N GLY A 99 9.94 22.45 -8.61
CA GLY A 99 8.71 23.07 -9.06
C GLY A 99 7.99 22.21 -10.09
N ALA A 100 6.70 22.43 -10.23
CA ALA A 100 5.87 21.84 -11.27
C ALA A 100 4.80 22.86 -11.66
N THR A 101 4.46 22.95 -12.94
CA THR A 101 3.47 23.92 -13.46
C THR A 101 2.12 23.81 -12.72
N TYR A 102 1.68 22.58 -12.44
CA TYR A 102 0.42 22.31 -11.75
C TYR A 102 0.58 21.90 -10.28
N GLY A 103 1.82 21.87 -9.76
CA GLY A 103 2.10 21.55 -8.37
C GLY A 103 1.47 22.54 -7.42
N GLY A 104 0.83 22.05 -6.34
CA GLY A 104 0.20 22.90 -5.33
C GLY A 104 -1.05 23.66 -5.82
N ASN A 105 -1.68 23.23 -6.93
CA ASN A 105 -2.90 23.90 -7.39
C ASN A 105 -4.04 23.77 -6.37
N PRO A 106 -4.92 24.80 -6.27
CA PRO A 106 -5.94 24.85 -5.21
C PRO A 106 -6.89 23.64 -5.18
N LEU A 107 -7.24 23.08 -6.34
CA LEU A 107 -8.13 21.92 -6.43
C LEU A 107 -7.48 20.69 -5.81
N ALA A 108 -6.25 20.36 -6.21
CA ALA A 108 -5.52 19.21 -5.66
C ALA A 108 -5.25 19.38 -4.15
N CYS A 109 -4.85 20.59 -3.71
CA CYS A 109 -4.65 20.87 -2.28
C CYS A 109 -5.95 20.73 -1.48
N LYS A 110 -7.09 21.20 -2.02
CA LYS A 110 -8.39 21.01 -1.35
C LYS A 110 -8.79 19.56 -1.29
N ALA A 111 -8.55 18.76 -2.35
CA ALA A 111 -8.81 17.33 -2.35
C ALA A 111 -7.98 16.61 -1.27
N VAL A 112 -6.66 16.86 -1.24
CA VAL A 112 -5.78 16.29 -0.19
C VAL A 112 -6.26 16.65 1.21
N LYS A 113 -6.54 17.94 1.44
CA LYS A 113 -7.07 18.38 2.75
C LYS A 113 -8.36 17.65 3.11
N THR A 114 -9.31 17.54 2.17
CA THR A 114 -10.58 16.85 2.42
C THR A 114 -10.37 15.36 2.72
N VAL A 115 -9.45 14.68 2.04
CA VAL A 115 -9.10 13.29 2.35
C VAL A 115 -8.58 13.17 3.78
N LEU A 116 -7.67 14.06 4.20
CA LEU A 116 -7.13 14.05 5.56
C LEU A 116 -8.22 14.35 6.62
N ASP A 117 -9.11 15.31 6.34
CA ASP A 117 -10.24 15.62 7.21
C ASP A 117 -11.14 14.37 7.40
N ILE A 118 -11.50 13.66 6.31
CA ILE A 118 -12.30 12.44 6.37
C ILE A 118 -11.61 11.33 7.19
N PHE A 119 -10.30 11.18 7.05
CA PHE A 119 -9.55 10.18 7.84
C PHE A 119 -9.69 10.41 9.35
N GLU A 120 -9.75 11.67 9.79
CA GLU A 120 -9.94 12.04 11.19
C GLU A 120 -11.41 11.97 11.62
N GLU A 121 -12.32 12.55 10.81
CA GLU A 121 -13.75 12.67 11.14
C GLU A 121 -14.47 11.32 11.17
N GLU A 122 -14.09 10.38 10.29
CA GLU A 122 -14.72 9.06 10.17
C GLU A 122 -13.87 7.92 10.75
N ASP A 123 -12.77 8.23 11.45
CA ASP A 123 -11.83 7.23 12.04
C ASP A 123 -11.47 6.09 11.08
N ILE A 124 -11.12 6.45 9.83
CA ILE A 124 -10.80 5.47 8.79
C ILE A 124 -9.72 4.46 9.23
N LEU A 125 -8.73 4.91 10.02
CA LEU A 125 -7.67 4.02 10.50
C LEU A 125 -8.19 3.01 11.53
N GLY A 126 -9.12 3.41 12.39
CA GLY A 126 -9.80 2.52 13.32
C GLY A 126 -10.59 1.45 12.57
N HIS A 127 -11.38 1.86 11.58
CA HIS A 127 -12.12 0.96 10.71
C HIS A 127 -11.20 -0.05 9.99
N VAL A 128 -10.11 0.41 9.38
CA VAL A 128 -9.15 -0.49 8.70
C VAL A 128 -8.55 -1.51 9.66
N LYS A 129 -8.22 -1.11 10.89
CA LYS A 129 -7.70 -2.04 11.90
C LYS A 129 -8.73 -3.08 12.33
N GLU A 130 -10.00 -2.69 12.41
CA GLU A 130 -11.10 -3.60 12.78
C GLU A 130 -11.40 -4.61 11.67
N ILE A 131 -11.51 -4.18 10.42
CA ILE A 131 -11.89 -5.04 9.30
C ILE A 131 -10.76 -5.96 8.84
N THR A 132 -9.50 -5.57 9.02
CA THR A 132 -8.33 -6.32 8.55
C THR A 132 -8.31 -7.78 9.03
N PRO A 133 -8.45 -8.10 10.34
CA PRO A 133 -8.45 -9.50 10.79
C PRO A 133 -9.56 -10.33 10.17
N TYR A 134 -10.73 -9.74 9.93
CA TYR A 134 -11.83 -10.43 9.27
C TYR A 134 -11.50 -10.75 7.81
N LEU A 135 -10.99 -9.79 7.06
CA LEU A 135 -10.53 -10.00 5.69
C LEU A 135 -9.45 -11.08 5.61
N GLU A 136 -8.44 -10.98 6.47
CA GLU A 136 -7.32 -11.93 6.49
C GLU A 136 -7.80 -13.35 6.79
N ALA A 137 -8.65 -13.56 7.80
CA ALA A 137 -9.21 -14.87 8.13
C ALA A 137 -10.01 -15.46 6.96
N LYS A 138 -10.81 -14.65 6.27
CA LYS A 138 -11.55 -15.10 5.08
C LYS A 138 -10.66 -15.46 3.91
N LEU A 139 -9.58 -14.73 3.70
CA LEU A 139 -8.60 -15.04 2.65
C LEU A 139 -7.75 -16.28 3.01
N ASP A 140 -7.41 -16.45 4.28
CA ASP A 140 -6.69 -17.63 4.76
C ASP A 140 -7.52 -18.91 4.56
N SER A 141 -8.85 -18.85 4.75
CA SER A 141 -9.73 -20.00 4.49
C SER A 141 -9.68 -20.46 3.02
N LEU A 142 -9.39 -19.58 2.07
CA LEU A 142 -9.23 -19.98 0.67
C LEU A 142 -8.00 -20.88 0.46
N THR A 143 -6.94 -20.72 1.26
CA THR A 143 -5.73 -21.56 1.17
C THR A 143 -5.99 -22.98 1.67
N GLU A 144 -6.97 -23.14 2.58
CA GLU A 144 -7.37 -24.42 3.13
C GLU A 144 -8.42 -25.13 2.24
N GLU A 145 -9.28 -24.35 1.58
CA GLU A 145 -10.40 -24.88 0.80
C GLU A 145 -10.07 -25.16 -0.67
N LEU A 146 -9.06 -24.50 -1.23
CA LEU A 146 -8.78 -24.52 -2.67
C LEU A 146 -7.31 -24.86 -2.97
N ASP A 147 -7.06 -26.02 -3.52
CA ASP A 147 -5.71 -26.48 -3.88
C ASP A 147 -4.95 -25.55 -4.85
N CYS A 148 -5.66 -24.70 -5.60
CA CYS A 148 -5.06 -23.73 -6.50
C CYS A 148 -4.50 -22.49 -5.78
N VAL A 149 -4.84 -22.27 -4.51
CA VAL A 149 -4.34 -21.16 -3.69
C VAL A 149 -3.15 -21.66 -2.87
N LEU A 150 -1.99 -21.06 -3.07
CA LEU A 150 -0.73 -21.49 -2.43
C LEU A 150 -0.46 -20.75 -1.13
N GLU A 151 -0.76 -19.46 -1.10
CA GLU A 151 -0.34 -18.57 -0.03
C GLU A 151 -1.17 -17.29 -0.06
N ARG A 152 -1.51 -16.77 1.13
CA ARG A 152 -1.91 -15.37 1.31
C ARG A 152 -0.72 -14.57 1.84
N ARG A 153 -0.56 -13.35 1.37
CA ARG A 153 0.40 -12.38 1.90
C ARG A 153 -0.17 -10.97 1.82
N GLY A 154 0.34 -10.09 2.66
CA GLY A 154 -0.13 -8.71 2.72
C GLY A 154 -0.18 -8.17 4.14
N LYS A 155 -0.68 -6.94 4.27
CA LYS A 155 -0.87 -6.26 5.57
C LYS A 155 -2.00 -5.23 5.42
N GLY A 156 -2.92 -5.20 6.36
CA GLY A 156 -4.07 -4.29 6.26
C GLY A 156 -4.97 -4.64 5.06
N LEU A 157 -5.35 -3.64 4.30
CA LEU A 157 -6.18 -3.79 3.10
C LEU A 157 -5.36 -3.79 1.79
N ILE A 158 -4.10 -4.20 1.83
CA ILE A 158 -3.29 -4.55 0.68
C ILE A 158 -2.91 -6.03 0.80
N GLN A 159 -3.65 -6.88 0.09
CA GLN A 159 -3.57 -8.33 0.20
C GLN A 159 -3.24 -8.96 -1.16
N GLY A 160 -2.57 -10.10 -1.12
CA GLY A 160 -2.22 -10.89 -2.29
C GLY A 160 -2.49 -12.37 -2.07
N ILE A 161 -3.02 -13.03 -3.08
CA ILE A 161 -3.20 -14.48 -3.11
C ILE A 161 -2.31 -15.05 -4.20
N VAL A 162 -1.41 -15.94 -3.84
CA VAL A 162 -0.52 -16.62 -4.77
C VAL A 162 -1.24 -17.84 -5.34
N LEU A 163 -1.31 -17.95 -6.65
CA LEU A 163 -2.04 -18.98 -7.34
C LEU A 163 -1.11 -19.95 -8.09
N LYS A 164 -1.54 -21.21 -8.23
CA LYS A 164 -0.88 -22.18 -9.11
C LYS A 164 -1.15 -21.91 -10.59
N GLN A 165 -2.31 -21.34 -10.89
CA GLN A 165 -2.78 -21.06 -12.25
C GLN A 165 -2.51 -19.62 -12.67
N PRO A 166 -2.57 -19.30 -13.98
CA PRO A 166 -2.41 -17.94 -14.46
C PRO A 166 -3.47 -16.99 -13.90
N VAL A 167 -3.02 -15.89 -13.28
CA VAL A 167 -3.92 -14.92 -12.62
C VAL A 167 -4.80 -14.18 -13.62
N ALA A 168 -4.36 -13.98 -14.87
CA ALA A 168 -5.14 -13.27 -15.89
C ALA A 168 -6.49 -13.95 -16.18
N GLU A 169 -6.53 -15.28 -16.19
CA GLU A 169 -7.76 -16.04 -16.38
C GLU A 169 -8.71 -15.86 -15.20
N VAL A 170 -8.17 -15.88 -13.98
CA VAL A 170 -8.95 -15.64 -12.76
C VAL A 170 -9.50 -14.21 -12.73
N CYS A 171 -8.72 -13.21 -13.14
CA CYS A 171 -9.21 -11.84 -13.27
C CYS A 171 -10.39 -11.73 -14.24
N THR A 172 -10.34 -12.43 -15.38
CA THR A 172 -11.42 -12.44 -16.36
C THR A 172 -12.69 -13.06 -15.78
N LYS A 173 -12.58 -14.26 -15.17
CA LYS A 173 -13.72 -14.92 -14.51
C LYS A 173 -14.30 -14.10 -13.36
N ALA A 174 -13.43 -13.47 -12.54
CA ALA A 174 -13.86 -12.61 -11.45
C ALA A 174 -14.66 -11.40 -11.98
N MET A 175 -14.22 -10.81 -13.09
CA MET A 175 -14.93 -9.69 -13.73
C MET A 175 -16.31 -10.13 -14.26
N GLU A 176 -16.45 -11.33 -14.81
CA GLU A 176 -17.75 -11.90 -15.22
C GLU A 176 -18.71 -12.09 -14.03
N GLU A 177 -18.17 -12.40 -12.84
CA GLU A 177 -18.92 -12.46 -11.58
C GLU A 177 -19.16 -11.07 -10.95
N GLY A 178 -18.74 -9.98 -11.60
CA GLY A 178 -18.86 -8.62 -11.10
C GLY A 178 -17.88 -8.26 -9.98
N LEU A 179 -16.69 -8.87 -9.97
CA LEU A 179 -15.60 -8.57 -9.05
C LEU A 179 -14.37 -8.08 -9.81
N LEU A 180 -13.93 -6.85 -9.52
CA LEU A 180 -12.71 -6.30 -10.08
C LEU A 180 -11.51 -6.63 -9.21
N VAL A 181 -10.61 -7.43 -9.73
CA VAL A 181 -9.33 -7.79 -9.13
C VAL A 181 -8.23 -7.64 -10.17
N ILE A 182 -6.98 -7.50 -9.74
CA ILE A 182 -5.86 -7.28 -10.67
C ILE A 182 -4.67 -8.16 -10.32
N GLN A 183 -3.87 -8.44 -11.32
CA GLN A 183 -2.62 -9.16 -11.17
C GLN A 183 -1.53 -8.23 -10.61
N ALA A 184 -0.69 -8.76 -9.72
CA ALA A 184 0.63 -8.23 -9.41
C ALA A 184 1.70 -9.14 -10.04
N GLN A 185 2.97 -8.80 -9.88
CA GLN A 185 4.07 -9.60 -10.43
C GLN A 185 4.01 -11.06 -9.97
N GLY A 186 4.37 -11.97 -10.86
CA GLY A 186 4.23 -13.40 -10.64
C GLY A 186 2.76 -13.85 -10.74
N ASN A 187 2.43 -14.95 -10.08
CA ASN A 187 1.07 -15.48 -10.03
C ASN A 187 0.31 -14.95 -8.79
N VAL A 188 0.31 -13.65 -8.61
CA VAL A 188 -0.34 -13.00 -7.45
C VAL A 188 -1.59 -12.25 -7.88
N LEU A 189 -2.73 -12.67 -7.35
CA LEU A 189 -3.98 -11.94 -7.41
C LEU A 189 -3.96 -10.86 -6.32
N ARG A 190 -3.97 -9.59 -6.71
CA ARG A 190 -3.93 -8.46 -5.78
C ARG A 190 -5.32 -7.95 -5.43
N LEU A 191 -5.53 -7.75 -4.13
CA LEU A 191 -6.77 -7.25 -3.54
C LEU A 191 -6.48 -5.94 -2.79
N VAL A 192 -7.07 -4.86 -3.26
CA VAL A 192 -6.95 -3.51 -2.68
C VAL A 192 -8.33 -2.86 -2.57
N PRO A 193 -9.23 -3.40 -1.72
CA PRO A 193 -10.58 -2.88 -1.59
C PRO A 193 -10.57 -1.43 -1.10
N PRO A 194 -11.67 -0.69 -1.24
CA PRO A 194 -11.84 0.61 -0.59
C PRO A 194 -11.56 0.52 0.92
N LEU A 195 -11.01 1.57 1.54
CA LEU A 195 -10.72 1.56 2.98
C LEU A 195 -11.97 1.48 3.86
N ILE A 196 -13.13 1.77 3.29
CA ILE A 196 -14.46 1.70 3.92
C ILE A 196 -15.19 0.40 3.61
N VAL A 197 -14.47 -0.67 3.21
CA VAL A 197 -15.06 -1.99 2.96
C VAL A 197 -15.64 -2.57 4.25
N GLU A 198 -16.88 -3.10 4.18
CA GLU A 198 -17.58 -3.74 5.28
C GLU A 198 -17.50 -5.26 5.19
N LYS A 199 -17.91 -5.97 6.26
CA LYS A 199 -17.86 -7.45 6.33
C LYS A 199 -18.69 -8.10 5.22
N GLU A 200 -19.85 -7.53 4.91
CA GLU A 200 -20.74 -8.01 3.85
C GLU A 200 -20.07 -7.95 2.48
N HIS A 201 -19.31 -6.88 2.20
CA HIS A 201 -18.55 -6.75 0.96
C HIS A 201 -17.39 -7.76 0.89
N VAL A 202 -16.74 -8.04 2.04
CA VAL A 202 -15.72 -9.09 2.12
C VAL A 202 -16.31 -10.46 1.84
N ASP A 203 -17.47 -10.79 2.43
CA ASP A 203 -18.16 -12.07 2.20
C ASP A 203 -18.55 -12.22 0.72
N GLU A 204 -19.14 -11.18 0.11
CA GLU A 204 -19.48 -11.17 -1.32
C GLU A 204 -18.23 -11.38 -2.19
N MET A 205 -17.14 -10.70 -1.88
CA MET A 205 -15.86 -10.86 -2.58
C MET A 205 -15.36 -12.30 -2.51
N ILE A 206 -15.40 -12.93 -1.34
CA ILE A 206 -14.95 -14.32 -1.14
C ILE A 206 -15.81 -15.30 -1.96
N GLU A 207 -17.13 -15.13 -1.97
CA GLU A 207 -18.03 -15.98 -2.76
C GLU A 207 -17.75 -15.88 -4.27
N LYS A 208 -17.51 -14.66 -4.78
CA LYS A 208 -17.14 -14.43 -6.17
C LYS A 208 -15.74 -14.97 -6.50
N LEU A 209 -14.79 -14.81 -5.59
CA LEU A 209 -13.44 -15.40 -5.75
C LEU A 209 -13.48 -16.91 -5.82
N LYS A 210 -14.25 -17.58 -4.95
CA LYS A 210 -14.42 -19.04 -4.98
C LYS A 210 -14.94 -19.54 -6.32
N LYS A 211 -15.85 -18.81 -6.97
CA LYS A 211 -16.35 -19.16 -8.30
C LYS A 211 -15.28 -18.95 -9.37
N ALA A 212 -14.56 -17.84 -9.33
CA ALA A 212 -13.53 -17.51 -10.32
C ALA A 212 -12.29 -18.43 -10.22
N LEU A 213 -12.03 -19.01 -9.06
CA LEU A 213 -10.90 -19.90 -8.78
C LEU A 213 -11.18 -21.37 -9.13
N ARG A 214 -12.43 -21.73 -9.33
CA ARG A 214 -12.87 -23.06 -9.80
C ARG A 214 -12.92 -23.10 -11.33
#